data_7d77be353de7dcb6f7fc584999dee8b7
#
_entry.id   7d77be353de7dcb6f7fc584999dee8b7
#
_cell.length_a   1.000
_cell.length_b   1.000
_cell.length_c   1.000
_cell.angle_alpha   90.00
_cell.angle_beta   90.00
_cell.angle_gamma   90.00
#
_symmetry.space_group_name_H-M   'P 1'
#
loop_
_entity.id
_entity.type
_entity.pdbx_description
1 polymer ?
#
loop_
_entity_poly.entity_id
_entity_poly.type
_entity_poly.pdbx_seq_one_letter_code
_entity_poly.pdbx_strand_id
1 'polypeptide(L)' 'ILGKFKGILVEVSLVELYVGQKKWFEIVDLIQSHGFKLWSVDRGFTNKKNGKTLQLDLCFFRQI' A
#
# COMPACT_ATOMS: atom_id res chain seq x y z
N ILE A 1 24.69 -5.79 14.21
CA ILE A 1 23.82 -6.89 13.84
C ILE A 1 22.51 -6.38 13.26
N LEU A 2 21.95 -7.14 12.38
CA LEU A 2 20.70 -6.81 11.78
C LEU A 2 19.55 -7.26 12.68
N GLY A 3 18.60 -6.37 12.95
CA GLY A 3 17.39 -6.72 13.67
C GLY A 3 16.50 -7.61 12.82
N LYS A 4 15.49 -8.14 13.45
CA LYS A 4 14.46 -8.88 12.72
C LYS A 4 13.45 -7.92 12.13
N PHE A 5 12.96 -8.23 10.94
CA PHE A 5 11.99 -7.41 10.25
C PHE A 5 10.75 -8.25 9.92
N LYS A 6 9.61 -7.60 9.98
CA LYS A 6 8.36 -8.16 9.53
C LYS A 6 7.86 -7.33 8.37
N GLY A 7 7.54 -7.98 7.25
CA GLY A 7 7.08 -7.30 6.05
C GLY A 7 5.62 -7.55 5.76
N ILE A 8 4.98 -6.58 5.16
CA ILE A 8 3.61 -6.68 4.69
C ILE A 8 3.55 -6.15 3.27
N LEU A 9 2.95 -6.93 2.38
CA LEU A 9 2.65 -6.49 1.03
C LEU A 9 1.15 -6.24 0.93
N VAL A 10 0.77 -5.05 0.53
CA VAL A 10 -0.62 -4.63 0.46
C VAL A 10 -0.91 -4.01 -0.89
N GLU A 11 -1.99 -4.46 -1.53
CA GLU A 11 -2.49 -3.83 -2.75
C GLU A 11 -3.55 -2.82 -2.36
N VAL A 12 -3.42 -1.59 -2.82
CA VAL A 12 -4.39 -0.54 -2.56
C VAL A 12 -4.95 0.00 -3.87
N SER A 13 -6.23 0.36 -3.85
CA SER A 13 -6.91 0.95 -5.01
C SER A 13 -6.86 2.45 -4.93
N LEU A 14 -6.54 3.09 -6.06
CA LEU A 14 -6.57 4.54 -6.17
C LEU A 14 -7.94 5.05 -6.61
N VAL A 15 -8.83 4.13 -6.98
CA VAL A 15 -10.21 4.45 -7.35
C VAL A 15 -11.14 3.70 -6.41
N GLU A 16 -12.30 4.29 -6.16
CA GLU A 16 -13.32 3.66 -5.33
C GLU A 16 -14.06 2.64 -6.17
N LEU A 17 -14.02 1.37 -5.74
CA LEU A 17 -14.67 0.26 -6.44
C LEU A 17 -16.06 -0.04 -5.89
N TYR A 18 -16.35 0.38 -4.68
CA TYR A 18 -17.66 0.21 -4.04
C TYR A 18 -17.82 1.27 -2.95
N VAL A 19 -19.06 1.56 -2.63
CA VAL A 19 -19.41 2.56 -1.62
C VAL A 19 -18.90 2.11 -0.25
N GLY A 20 -18.24 3.02 0.46
CA GLY A 20 -17.71 2.73 1.78
C GLY A 20 -16.34 2.09 1.81
N GLN A 21 -15.73 1.88 0.66
CA GLN A 21 -14.38 1.36 0.57
C GLN A 21 -13.40 2.31 1.26
N LYS A 22 -12.45 1.74 2.05
CA LYS A 22 -11.38 2.54 2.64
C LYS A 22 -10.51 3.11 1.53
N LYS A 23 -10.17 4.37 1.66
CA LYS A 23 -9.27 5.02 0.72
C LYS A 23 -7.84 4.57 0.98
N TRP A 24 -7.01 4.61 -0.05
CA TRP A 24 -5.65 4.09 0.03
C TRP A 24 -4.84 4.74 1.16
N PHE A 25 -5.00 6.05 1.37
CA PHE A 25 -4.26 6.75 2.41
C PHE A 25 -4.73 6.37 3.82
N GLU A 26 -5.98 5.97 3.97
CA GLU A 26 -6.48 5.47 5.25
C GLU A 26 -5.83 4.14 5.61
N ILE A 27 -5.63 3.28 4.59
CA ILE A 27 -4.96 2.00 4.78
C ILE A 27 -3.49 2.23 5.15
N VAL A 28 -2.82 3.15 4.45
CA VAL A 28 -1.43 3.51 4.74
C VAL A 28 -1.28 4.00 6.17
N ASP A 29 -2.16 4.92 6.59
CA ASP A 29 -2.13 5.45 7.96
C ASP A 29 -2.34 4.36 9.00
N LEU A 30 -3.25 3.44 8.74
CA LEU A 30 -3.52 2.34 9.66
C LEU A 30 -2.28 1.46 9.84
N ILE A 31 -1.64 1.09 8.73
CA ILE A 31 -0.46 0.25 8.78
C ILE A 31 0.70 0.96 9.48
N GLN A 32 0.89 2.24 9.18
CA GLN A 32 1.94 3.03 9.82
C GLN A 32 1.68 3.22 11.31
N SER A 33 0.43 3.26 11.72
CA SER A 33 0.09 3.38 13.15
C SER A 33 0.52 2.15 13.96
N HIS A 34 0.76 1.03 13.29
CA HIS A 34 1.27 -0.19 13.92
C HIS A 34 2.80 -0.29 13.86
N GLY A 35 3.47 0.80 13.55
CA GLY A 35 4.94 0.85 13.55
C GLY A 35 5.60 0.41 12.27
N PHE A 36 4.84 0.12 11.24
CA PHE A 36 5.38 -0.22 9.93
C PHE A 36 5.74 1.05 9.16
N LYS A 37 6.79 0.95 8.36
CA LYS A 37 7.21 2.05 7.49
C LYS A 37 7.05 1.63 6.05
N LEU A 38 6.57 2.55 5.23
CA LEU A 38 6.47 2.32 3.80
C LEU A 38 7.87 2.20 3.22
N TRP A 39 8.14 1.09 2.56
CA TRP A 39 9.46 0.77 2.06
C TRP A 39 9.57 0.91 0.55
N SER A 40 8.57 0.42 -0.17
CA SER A 40 8.57 0.52 -1.62
C SER A 40 7.14 0.60 -2.15
N VAL A 41 7.03 1.19 -3.33
CA VAL A 41 5.76 1.37 -4.02
C VAL A 41 5.97 0.87 -5.44
N ASP A 42 5.14 -0.10 -5.84
CA ASP A 42 5.16 -0.61 -7.20
C ASP A 42 3.82 -0.35 -7.87
N ARG A 43 3.89 -0.06 -9.16
CA ARG A 43 2.69 0.16 -9.94
C ARG A 43 1.96 -1.16 -10.15
N GLY A 44 0.70 -1.22 -9.74
CA GLY A 44 -0.15 -2.36 -9.99
C GLY A 44 -0.90 -2.21 -11.30
N PHE A 45 -2.22 -2.39 -11.25
CA PHE A 45 -3.05 -2.31 -12.44
C PHE A 45 -3.16 -0.88 -12.97
N THR A 46 -2.99 -0.71 -14.28
CA THR A 46 -3.02 0.58 -14.94
C THR A 46 -4.03 0.56 -16.07
N ASN A 47 -4.81 1.64 -16.21
CA ASN A 47 -5.73 1.79 -17.32
C ASN A 47 -4.93 2.08 -18.60
N LYS A 48 -5.02 1.20 -19.57
CA LYS A 48 -4.23 1.30 -20.80
C LYS A 48 -4.65 2.45 -21.71
N LYS A 49 -5.89 2.92 -21.57
CA LYS A 49 -6.40 3.98 -22.45
C LYS A 49 -5.87 5.34 -22.08
N ASN A 50 -5.73 5.63 -20.78
CA ASN A 50 -5.31 6.95 -20.33
C ASN A 50 -4.05 6.93 -19.46
N GLY A 51 -3.48 5.77 -19.22
CA GLY A 51 -2.26 5.65 -18.41
C GLY A 51 -2.45 5.83 -16.93
N LYS A 52 -3.69 5.97 -16.45
CA LYS A 52 -3.94 6.19 -15.02
C LYS A 52 -3.69 4.89 -14.26
N THR A 53 -2.88 4.98 -13.21
CA THR A 53 -2.67 3.86 -12.30
C THR A 53 -3.91 3.69 -11.43
N LEU A 54 -4.47 2.49 -11.43
CA LEU A 54 -5.68 2.18 -10.66
C LEU A 54 -5.37 1.52 -9.32
N GLN A 55 -4.24 0.84 -9.22
CA GLN A 55 -3.83 0.13 -8.02
C GLN A 55 -2.33 0.27 -7.82
N LEU A 56 -1.92 0.23 -6.55
CA LEU A 56 -0.51 0.23 -6.16
C LEU A 56 -0.24 -0.95 -5.26
N ASP A 57 0.94 -1.53 -5.40
CA ASP A 57 1.44 -2.54 -4.49
C ASP A 57 2.41 -1.86 -3.53
N LEU A 58 2.07 -1.87 -2.24
CA LEU A 58 2.85 -1.20 -1.21
C LEU A 58 3.53 -2.24 -0.33
N CYS A 59 4.80 -2.05 -0.10
CA CYS A 59 5.57 -2.91 0.77
C CYS A 59 5.96 -2.13 2.02
N PHE A 60 5.64 -2.69 3.18
CA PHE A 60 5.95 -2.07 4.47
C PHE A 60 6.82 -3.01 5.28
N PHE A 61 7.68 -2.43 6.10
CA PHE A 61 8.50 -3.20 7.04
C PHE A 61 8.47 -2.60 8.41
N ARG A 62 8.56 -3.47 9.41
CA ARG A 62 8.71 -3.08 10.80
C ARG A 62 9.83 -3.90 11.41
N GLN A 63 10.71 -3.22 12.14
CA GLN A 63 11.73 -3.90 12.92
C GLN A 63 11.09 -4.51 14.16
N ILE A 64 11.41 -5.75 14.40
CA ILE A 64 10.90 -6.50 15.54
C ILE A 64 11.91 -6.48 16.68
#